data_7f0cc72dfb7d9f5aee86854215e6b87e
#
_entry.id   7f0cc72dfb7d9f5aee86854215e6b87e
#
_cell.length_a   1.000
_cell.length_b   1.000
_cell.length_c   1.000
_cell.angle_alpha   90.00
_cell.angle_beta   90.00
_cell.angle_gamma   90.00
#
_symmetry.space_group_name_H-M   'P 1'
#
loop_
_entity.id
_entity.type
_entity.pdbx_description
1 polymer ?
#
loop_
_entity_poly.entity_id
_entity_poly.type
_entity_poly.pdbx_seq_one_letter_code
_entity_poly.pdbx_strand_id
1 'polypeptide(L)'
;MFSRTLHVYLKINFYFCGLNTLQTIDMDKKVITFGEIMLRLATPDYLRFCQSDKLNATFGGGEANVAVSLANYGIATEFVTRLPKNDIARACVMDLRKYGVGTSHIVYGGDRLGIYFLETGAVARASKVVYDRAHSAISEIQPG
;
A
#
# COMPACT_ATOMS: atom_id res chain seq x y z
N MET A 1 -21.86 25.45 -25.02
CA MET A 1 -20.89 24.42 -24.62
C MET A 1 -20.77 24.54 -23.11
N PHE A 2 -21.63 23.80 -22.35
CA PHE A 2 -21.74 23.95 -20.91
C PHE A 2 -20.91 22.87 -20.22
N SER A 3 -19.83 23.27 -19.53
CA SER A 3 -19.11 22.42 -18.60
C SER A 3 -19.94 22.27 -17.32
N ARG A 4 -20.50 21.08 -17.09
CA ARG A 4 -21.15 20.74 -15.82
C ARG A 4 -20.08 20.18 -14.88
N THR A 5 -19.58 21.01 -14.00
CA THR A 5 -18.81 20.58 -12.83
C THR A 5 -19.77 19.91 -11.86
N LEU A 6 -19.71 18.58 -11.75
CA LEU A 6 -20.52 17.83 -10.81
C LEU A 6 -19.88 17.94 -9.42
N HIS A 7 -20.47 18.75 -8.53
CA HIS A 7 -20.06 18.83 -7.14
C HIS A 7 -20.73 17.69 -6.36
N VAL A 8 -19.94 16.69 -5.98
CA VAL A 8 -20.40 15.64 -5.07
C VAL A 8 -20.07 16.06 -3.64
N TYR A 9 -21.10 16.32 -2.84
CA TYR A 9 -20.97 16.62 -1.42
C TYR A 9 -21.00 15.32 -0.61
N LEU A 10 -19.88 14.95 0.00
CA LEU A 10 -19.82 13.87 0.97
C LEU A 10 -20.11 14.43 2.36
N LYS A 11 -21.29 14.14 2.94
CA LYS A 11 -21.60 14.45 4.33
C LYS A 11 -20.98 13.37 5.24
N ILE A 12 -19.86 13.68 5.86
CA ILE A 12 -19.34 12.86 6.97
C ILE A 12 -19.86 13.50 8.28
N ASN A 13 -20.81 12.84 8.93
CA ASN A 13 -21.27 13.24 10.26
C ASN A 13 -20.27 12.71 11.30
N PHE A 14 -19.42 13.60 11.81
CA PHE A 14 -18.68 13.35 13.03
C PHE A 14 -19.55 13.75 14.23
N TYR A 15 -20.15 12.79 14.91
CA TYR A 15 -20.71 13.00 16.24
C TYR A 15 -19.58 13.01 17.28
N PHE A 16 -18.88 14.12 17.42
CA PHE A 16 -18.14 14.46 18.63
C PHE A 16 -17.91 15.98 18.68
N CYS A 17 -18.50 16.58 19.71
CA CYS A 17 -18.23 17.94 20.20
C CYS A 17 -18.40 19.11 19.21
N GLY A 18 -19.64 19.52 18.94
CA GLY A 18 -20.00 20.95 18.80
C GLY A 18 -19.44 21.79 17.66
N LEU A 19 -18.75 21.23 16.66
CA LEU A 19 -18.22 21.95 15.52
C LEU A 19 -18.79 21.39 14.21
N ASN A 20 -19.86 22.01 13.72
CA ASN A 20 -20.35 21.83 12.36
C ASN A 20 -19.39 22.53 11.38
N THR A 21 -18.26 21.92 11.08
CA THR A 21 -17.42 22.37 9.97
C THR A 21 -17.63 21.37 8.83
N LEU A 22 -18.41 21.77 7.83
CA LEU A 22 -18.46 21.10 6.53
C LEU A 22 -17.10 21.30 5.87
N GLN A 23 -16.17 20.38 6.04
CA GLN A 23 -14.98 20.33 5.19
C GLN A 23 -15.40 19.76 3.84
N THR A 24 -15.49 20.63 2.85
CA THR A 24 -15.52 20.20 1.45
C THR A 24 -14.18 19.56 1.13
N ILE A 25 -14.16 18.25 0.90
CA ILE A 25 -12.98 17.59 0.35
C ILE A 25 -12.84 18.12 -1.08
N ASP A 26 -11.76 18.86 -1.30
CA ASP A 26 -11.39 19.35 -2.62
C ASP A 26 -11.03 18.12 -3.48
N MET A 27 -11.94 17.72 -4.36
CA MET A 27 -11.83 16.52 -5.20
C MET A 27 -10.69 16.60 -6.23
N ASP A 28 -10.09 17.77 -6.38
CA ASP A 28 -8.95 17.97 -7.29
C ASP A 28 -7.60 17.66 -6.62
N LYS A 29 -7.58 17.44 -5.30
CA LYS A 29 -6.35 17.12 -4.56
C LYS A 29 -6.17 15.62 -4.43
N LYS A 30 -4.98 15.15 -4.80
CA LYS A 30 -4.53 13.77 -4.62
C LYS A 30 -3.48 13.69 -3.52
N VAL A 31 -3.49 12.62 -2.75
CA VAL A 31 -2.39 12.29 -1.85
C VAL A 31 -1.41 11.38 -2.60
N ILE A 32 -0.15 11.77 -2.60
CA ILE A 32 0.93 10.98 -3.20
C ILE A 32 1.73 10.35 -2.06
N THR A 33 1.91 9.04 -2.09
CA THR A 33 2.78 8.32 -1.19
C THR A 33 3.96 7.73 -1.97
N PHE A 34 5.16 7.85 -1.43
CA PHE A 34 6.39 7.35 -2.05
C PHE A 34 7.10 6.40 -1.10
N GLY A 35 7.40 5.19 -1.55
CA GLY A 35 8.10 4.24 -0.70
C GLY A 35 8.21 2.84 -1.29
N GLU A 36 8.61 1.91 -0.46
CA GLU A 36 8.75 0.51 -0.84
C GLU A 36 7.48 -0.28 -0.55
N ILE A 37 7.06 -1.06 -1.53
CA ILE A 37 6.11 -2.16 -1.33
C ILE A 37 6.86 -3.47 -1.53
N MET A 38 6.70 -4.38 -0.57
CA MET A 38 7.41 -5.66 -0.53
C MET A 38 6.44 -6.83 -0.66
N LEU A 39 6.95 -7.95 -1.15
CA LEU A 39 6.28 -9.24 -1.01
C LEU A 39 6.37 -9.68 0.46
N ARG A 40 5.23 -9.83 1.11
CA ARG A 40 5.12 -10.38 2.45
C ARG A 40 4.84 -11.87 2.38
N LEU A 41 5.71 -12.67 2.99
CA LEU A 41 5.56 -14.11 3.14
C LEU A 41 5.32 -14.43 4.62
N ALA A 42 4.08 -14.72 4.97
CA ALA A 42 3.69 -14.98 6.36
C ALA A 42 3.37 -16.45 6.58
N THR A 43 3.80 -16.99 7.73
CA THR A 43 3.32 -18.31 8.16
C THR A 43 1.79 -18.27 8.35
N PRO A 44 1.07 -19.35 8.03
CA PRO A 44 -0.36 -19.42 8.32
C PRO A 44 -0.58 -19.41 9.83
N ASP A 45 -1.74 -18.88 10.23
CA ASP A 45 -2.17 -18.79 11.63
C ASP A 45 -1.08 -18.19 12.54
N TYR A 46 -0.69 -18.93 13.57
CA TYR A 46 0.33 -18.55 14.54
C TYR A 46 1.54 -19.52 14.53
N LEU A 47 1.75 -20.23 13.42
CA LEU A 47 2.89 -21.15 13.30
C LEU A 47 4.20 -20.39 13.27
N ARG A 48 5.26 -21.03 13.75
CA ARG A 48 6.63 -20.56 13.58
C ARG A 48 7.16 -20.94 12.20
N PHE A 49 8.19 -20.28 11.74
CA PHE A 49 8.84 -20.63 10.46
C PHE A 49 9.28 -22.12 10.42
N CYS A 50 9.80 -22.64 11.53
CA CYS A 50 10.22 -24.05 11.62
C CYS A 50 9.06 -25.07 11.71
N GLN A 51 7.82 -24.60 11.80
CA GLN A 51 6.63 -25.45 11.93
C GLN A 51 5.77 -25.44 10.66
N SER A 52 6.09 -24.56 9.70
CA SER A 52 5.28 -24.36 8.52
C SER A 52 6.05 -24.72 7.25
N ASP A 53 5.44 -25.53 6.42
CA ASP A 53 5.88 -25.84 5.05
C ASP A 53 5.26 -24.91 4.00
N LYS A 54 4.44 -23.95 4.43
CA LYS A 54 3.69 -23.02 3.58
C LYS A 54 3.87 -21.60 4.05
N LEU A 55 3.87 -20.66 3.10
CA LEU A 55 3.86 -19.23 3.38
C LEU A 55 2.76 -18.56 2.56
N ASN A 56 1.93 -17.77 3.21
CA ASN A 56 0.92 -16.94 2.57
C ASN A 56 1.59 -15.71 1.96
N ALA A 57 1.41 -15.51 0.66
CA ALA A 57 1.95 -14.38 -0.07
C ALA A 57 0.94 -13.23 -0.12
N THR A 58 1.35 -12.05 0.32
CA THR A 58 0.61 -10.80 0.22
C THR A 58 1.59 -9.67 -0.05
N PHE A 59 1.11 -8.44 -0.24
CA PHE A 59 1.97 -7.28 -0.41
C PHE A 59 1.79 -6.31 0.76
N GLY A 60 2.85 -5.56 1.09
CA GLY A 60 2.78 -4.58 2.16
C GLY A 60 4.02 -3.68 2.20
N GLY A 61 3.81 -2.48 2.72
CA GLY A 61 4.81 -1.44 2.92
C GLY A 61 4.15 -0.29 3.64
N GLY A 62 4.88 0.47 4.43
CA GLY A 62 4.33 1.55 5.25
C GLY A 62 3.49 2.53 4.41
N GLU A 63 4.10 3.08 3.38
CA GLU A 63 3.51 4.10 2.52
C GLU A 63 2.42 3.51 1.61
N ALA A 64 2.59 2.27 1.16
CA ALA A 64 1.57 1.54 0.40
C ALA A 64 0.32 1.26 1.26
N ASN A 65 0.50 0.90 2.53
CA ASN A 65 -0.61 0.71 3.47
C ASN A 65 -1.36 2.01 3.73
N VAL A 66 -0.65 3.14 3.83
CA VAL A 66 -1.26 4.48 3.92
C VAL A 66 -2.07 4.80 2.68
N ALA A 67 -1.52 4.56 1.47
CA ALA A 67 -2.26 4.76 0.22
C ALA A 67 -3.55 3.95 0.17
N VAL A 68 -3.50 2.67 0.52
CA VAL A 68 -4.66 1.78 0.57
C VAL A 68 -5.69 2.27 1.60
N SER A 69 -5.26 2.68 2.80
CA SER A 69 -6.15 3.24 3.81
C SER A 69 -6.87 4.49 3.30
N LEU A 70 -6.14 5.43 2.72
CA LEU A 70 -6.72 6.67 2.19
C LEU A 70 -7.70 6.39 1.04
N ALA A 71 -7.36 5.47 0.13
CA ALA A 71 -8.25 5.06 -0.95
C ALA A 71 -9.56 4.45 -0.41
N ASN A 72 -9.49 3.63 0.65
CA ASN A 72 -10.67 3.08 1.31
C ASN A 72 -11.54 4.17 1.98
N TYR A 73 -10.97 5.31 2.36
CA TYR A 73 -11.71 6.48 2.82
C TYR A 73 -12.23 7.38 1.69
N GLY A 74 -12.06 6.97 0.42
CA GLY A 74 -12.52 7.74 -0.74
C GLY A 74 -11.61 8.90 -1.13
N ILE A 75 -10.39 8.97 -0.56
CA ILE A 75 -9.40 10.00 -0.91
C ILE A 75 -8.61 9.52 -2.13
N ALA A 76 -8.54 10.34 -3.17
CA ALA A 76 -7.74 10.04 -4.34
C ALA A 76 -6.25 9.91 -3.95
N THR A 77 -5.66 8.75 -4.22
CA THR A 77 -4.27 8.44 -3.87
C THR A 77 -3.50 7.91 -5.06
N GLU A 78 -2.23 8.27 -5.13
CA GLU A 78 -1.25 7.72 -6.07
C GLU A 78 -0.07 7.14 -5.28
N PHE A 79 0.36 5.96 -5.63
CA PHE A 79 1.54 5.35 -5.04
C PHE A 79 2.71 5.40 -6.02
N VAL A 80 3.81 5.97 -5.58
CA VAL A 80 5.03 6.14 -6.36
C VAL A 80 6.09 5.17 -5.82
N THR A 81 6.62 4.35 -6.70
CA THR A 81 7.67 3.37 -6.38
C THR A 81 8.41 2.94 -7.64
N ARG A 82 9.47 2.13 -7.46
CA ARG A 82 10.14 1.45 -8.56
C ARG A 82 10.02 -0.06 -8.35
N LEU A 83 9.56 -0.78 -9.38
CA LEU A 83 9.34 -2.23 -9.35
C LEU A 83 10.09 -2.93 -10.49
N PRO A 84 10.50 -4.20 -10.32
CA PRO A 84 11.07 -4.98 -11.40
C PRO A 84 10.02 -5.31 -12.47
N LYS A 85 10.49 -5.66 -13.69
CA LYS A 85 9.61 -6.09 -14.78
C LYS A 85 9.39 -7.61 -14.71
N ASN A 86 8.56 -8.07 -13.76
CA ASN A 86 8.22 -9.49 -13.62
C ASN A 86 6.77 -9.67 -13.14
N ASP A 87 6.31 -10.91 -13.13
CA ASP A 87 4.93 -11.26 -12.79
C ASP A 87 4.58 -11.00 -11.31
N ILE A 88 5.56 -11.07 -10.40
CA ILE A 88 5.35 -10.75 -8.99
C ILE A 88 5.06 -9.25 -8.83
N ALA A 89 5.83 -8.39 -9.50
CA ALA A 89 5.56 -6.95 -9.51
C ALA A 89 4.21 -6.63 -10.18
N ARG A 90 3.85 -7.36 -11.24
CA ARG A 90 2.52 -7.23 -11.86
C ARG A 90 1.41 -7.57 -10.87
N ALA A 91 1.52 -8.67 -10.13
CA ALA A 91 0.56 -9.05 -9.09
C ALA A 91 0.47 -7.98 -7.99
N CYS A 92 1.60 -7.39 -7.58
CA CYS A 92 1.66 -6.28 -6.64
C CYS A 92 0.86 -5.06 -7.13
N VAL A 93 1.05 -4.66 -8.39
CA VAL A 93 0.29 -3.54 -8.99
C VAL A 93 -1.20 -3.84 -9.06
N MET A 94 -1.58 -5.08 -9.39
CA MET A 94 -2.98 -5.49 -9.40
C MET A 94 -3.60 -5.43 -8.00
N ASP A 95 -2.86 -5.79 -6.97
CA ASP A 95 -3.33 -5.73 -5.58
C ASP A 95 -3.57 -4.27 -5.15
N LEU A 96 -2.67 -3.34 -5.46
CA LEU A 96 -2.88 -1.90 -5.21
C LEU A 96 -4.13 -1.36 -5.92
N ARG A 97 -4.30 -1.72 -7.20
CA ARG A 97 -5.45 -1.30 -8.02
C ARG A 97 -6.76 -1.84 -7.49
N LYS A 98 -6.78 -3.03 -6.93
CA LYS A 98 -7.96 -3.64 -6.29
C LYS A 98 -8.54 -2.75 -5.18
N TYR A 99 -7.69 -2.00 -4.49
CA TYR A 99 -8.08 -1.05 -3.44
C TYR A 99 -8.28 0.39 -3.94
N GLY A 100 -8.21 0.62 -5.26
CA GLY A 100 -8.42 1.95 -5.84
C GLY A 100 -7.21 2.88 -5.76
N VAL A 101 -6.03 2.37 -5.43
CA VAL A 101 -4.80 3.16 -5.42
C VAL A 101 -4.33 3.39 -6.87
N GLY A 102 -4.05 4.65 -7.22
CA GLY A 102 -3.46 5.02 -8.49
C GLY A 102 -2.02 4.49 -8.59
N THR A 103 -1.66 3.98 -9.76
CA THR A 103 -0.37 3.33 -10.03
C THR A 103 0.30 3.87 -11.29
N SER A 104 -0.12 5.04 -11.76
CA SER A 104 0.38 5.65 -13.00
C SER A 104 1.84 6.12 -12.89
N HIS A 105 2.32 6.35 -11.68
CA HIS A 105 3.67 6.84 -11.40
C HIS A 105 4.63 5.74 -10.93
N ILE A 106 4.31 4.47 -11.17
CA ILE A 106 5.22 3.36 -10.91
C ILE A 106 6.25 3.28 -12.02
N VAL A 107 7.53 3.37 -11.64
CA VAL A 107 8.66 3.22 -12.56
C VAL A 107 9.12 1.76 -12.57
N TYR A 108 9.48 1.25 -13.74
CA TYR A 108 9.93 -0.14 -13.87
C TYR A 108 11.44 -0.21 -14.12
N GLY A 109 12.12 -1.03 -13.33
CA GLY A 109 13.55 -1.32 -13.42
C GLY A 109 14.05 -2.06 -12.19
N GLY A 110 15.33 -2.43 -12.18
CA GLY A 110 15.90 -3.30 -11.16
C GLY A 110 15.45 -4.76 -11.31
N ASP A 111 16.02 -5.64 -10.50
CA ASP A 111 15.91 -7.09 -10.71
C ASP A 111 14.92 -7.74 -9.75
N ARG A 112 14.69 -7.19 -8.57
CA ARG A 112 13.88 -7.84 -7.55
C ARG A 112 12.97 -6.88 -6.76
N LEU A 113 11.86 -7.41 -6.28
CA LEU A 113 11.04 -6.83 -5.24
C LEU A 113 11.67 -7.15 -3.87
N GLY A 114 11.63 -6.22 -2.93
CA GLY A 114 11.96 -6.52 -1.54
C GLY A 114 11.01 -7.56 -0.96
N ILE A 115 11.51 -8.39 -0.07
CA ILE A 115 10.72 -9.44 0.61
C ILE A 115 10.84 -9.24 2.11
N TYR A 116 9.78 -9.53 2.85
CA TYR A 116 9.89 -9.78 4.27
C TYR A 116 9.07 -10.99 4.68
N PHE A 117 9.63 -11.71 5.64
CA PHE A 117 9.00 -12.89 6.23
C PHE A 117 8.38 -12.51 7.57
N LEU A 118 7.16 -12.96 7.79
CA LEU A 118 6.41 -12.66 9.01
C LEU A 118 5.99 -13.94 9.72
N GLU A 119 6.38 -14.03 10.98
CA GLU A 119 5.85 -14.98 11.93
C GLU A 119 4.90 -14.24 12.87
N THR A 120 3.61 -14.53 12.79
CA THR A 120 2.60 -13.87 13.60
C THR A 120 2.74 -14.26 15.07
N GLY A 121 2.72 -13.27 15.95
CA GLY A 121 2.74 -13.49 17.39
C GLY A 121 1.48 -14.17 17.90
N ALA A 122 1.60 -14.84 19.05
CA ALA A 122 0.48 -15.48 19.71
C ALA A 122 0.55 -15.25 21.22
N VAL A 123 -0.53 -14.75 21.80
CA VAL A 123 -0.64 -14.46 23.24
C VAL A 123 0.56 -13.63 23.74
N ALA A 124 1.47 -14.23 24.49
CA ALA A 124 2.66 -13.56 25.02
C ALA A 124 3.87 -13.58 24.07
N ARG A 125 3.78 -14.28 22.94
CA ARG A 125 4.86 -14.34 21.95
C ARG A 125 4.73 -13.20 20.95
N ALA A 126 5.74 -12.35 20.87
CA ALA A 126 5.80 -11.28 19.88
C ALA A 126 5.88 -11.82 18.45
N SER A 127 5.40 -11.03 17.47
CA SER A 127 5.64 -11.29 16.06
C SER A 127 7.12 -11.17 15.74
N LYS A 128 7.59 -11.94 14.75
CA LYS A 128 8.95 -11.88 14.24
C LYS A 128 8.95 -11.52 12.77
N VAL A 129 9.77 -10.55 12.42
CA VAL A 129 9.94 -10.11 11.02
C VAL A 129 11.39 -10.32 10.62
N VAL A 130 11.59 -10.88 9.43
CA VAL A 130 12.91 -11.01 8.79
C VAL A 130 12.84 -10.31 7.45
N TYR A 131 13.72 -9.33 7.23
CA TYR A 131 13.77 -8.58 5.98
C TYR A 131 14.83 -9.15 5.04
N ASP A 132 14.46 -9.29 3.78
CA ASP A 132 15.33 -9.56 2.64
C ASP A 132 15.04 -8.51 1.56
N ARG A 133 15.60 -7.31 1.73
CA ARG A 133 15.32 -6.15 0.89
C ARG A 133 16.56 -5.45 0.32
N ALA A 134 17.75 -6.00 0.52
CA ALA A 134 18.95 -5.48 -0.10
C ALA A 134 18.83 -5.56 -1.63
N HIS A 135 19.29 -4.52 -2.33
CA HIS A 135 19.24 -4.43 -3.79
C HIS A 135 17.83 -4.61 -4.39
N SER A 136 16.78 -4.21 -3.64
CA SER A 136 15.44 -4.14 -4.21
C SER A 136 15.35 -3.01 -5.25
N ALA A 137 14.44 -3.14 -6.20
CA ALA A 137 14.28 -2.18 -7.29
C ALA A 137 14.18 -0.72 -6.81
N ILE A 138 13.45 -0.48 -5.72
CA ILE A 138 13.31 0.86 -5.16
C ILE A 138 14.59 1.36 -4.47
N SER A 139 15.38 0.46 -3.86
CA SER A 139 16.63 0.87 -3.19
C SER A 139 17.71 1.34 -4.17
N GLU A 140 17.57 1.03 -5.43
CA GLU A 140 18.48 1.38 -6.53
C GLU A 140 17.95 2.53 -7.40
N ILE A 141 16.91 3.25 -6.93
CA ILE A 141 16.41 4.41 -7.64
C ILE A 141 17.45 5.52 -7.66
N GLN A 142 17.65 6.13 -8.80
CA GLN A 142 18.56 7.27 -8.98
C GLN A 142 17.72 8.49 -9.37
N PRO A 143 18.14 9.69 -8.95
CA PRO A 143 17.56 10.92 -9.50
C PRO A 143 17.73 10.94 -11.02
N GLY A 144 16.68 11.31 -11.75
CA GLY A 144 16.70 11.47 -13.20
C GLY A 144 17.18 12.84 -13.62
#